data_b3b165f30fc89ed8de4c80036c864ffe
#
_entry.id   b3b165f30fc89ed8de4c80036c864ffe
#
_cell.length_a   1.000
_cell.length_b   1.000
_cell.length_c   1.000
_cell.angle_alpha   90.00
_cell.angle_beta   90.00
_cell.angle_gamma   90.00
#
_symmetry.space_group_name_H-M   'P 1'
#
loop_
_entity.id
_entity.type
_entity.pdbx_description
1 polymer ?
#
loop_
_entity_poly.entity_id
_entity_poly.type
_entity_poly.pdbx_seq_one_letter_code
_entity_poly.pdbx_strand_id
1 'polypeptide(L)' 'MSDELKMRLLKELMFGKDVCDHEHHEEIMFLHDFGFVKLYDDNMQFAATTEHGIEELSRLIKLYFVFLN' A
#
# COMPACT_ATOMS: atom_id res chain seq x y z
N MET A 1 -9.59 7.05 -2.56
CA MET A 1 -8.20 7.24 -2.07
C MET A 1 -7.38 7.95 -3.13
N SER A 2 -6.58 8.93 -2.74
CA SER A 2 -5.72 9.64 -3.69
C SER A 2 -4.53 8.76 -4.08
N ASP A 3 -3.96 9.04 -5.25
CA ASP A 3 -2.75 8.35 -5.70
C ASP A 3 -1.57 8.61 -4.77
N GLU A 4 -1.48 9.84 -4.23
CA GLU A 4 -0.43 10.20 -3.30
C GLU A 4 -0.49 9.34 -2.03
N LEU A 5 -1.68 9.18 -1.45
CA LEU A 5 -1.85 8.35 -0.27
C LEU A 5 -1.56 6.88 -0.60
N LYS A 6 -2.04 6.40 -1.75
CA LYS A 6 -1.77 5.03 -2.18
C LYS A 6 -0.27 4.76 -2.27
N MET A 7 0.48 5.65 -2.92
CA MET A 7 1.93 5.51 -3.04
C MET A 7 2.60 5.49 -1.68
N ARG A 8 2.19 6.38 -0.79
CA ARG A 8 2.77 6.47 0.55
C ARG A 8 2.53 5.18 1.35
N LEU A 9 1.30 4.66 1.32
CA LEU A 9 0.97 3.45 2.05
C LEU A 9 1.68 2.22 1.47
N LEU A 10 1.71 2.08 0.16
CA LEU A 10 2.40 0.95 -0.47
C LEU A 10 3.90 0.98 -0.15
N LYS A 11 4.50 2.15 -0.11
CA LYS A 11 5.90 2.31 0.25
C LYS A 11 6.13 1.99 1.73
N GLU A 12 5.27 2.51 2.60
CA GLU A 12 5.36 2.29 4.05
C GLU A 12 5.27 0.81 4.41
N LEU A 13 4.40 0.05 3.74
CA LEU A 13 4.14 -1.34 4.03
C LEU A 13 5.02 -2.32 3.26
N MET A 14 6.00 -1.82 2.52
CA MET A 14 6.81 -2.66 1.63
C MET A 14 7.49 -3.82 2.34
N PHE A 15 7.98 -3.62 3.56
CA PHE A 15 8.66 -4.64 4.34
C PHE A 15 7.81 -5.22 5.46
N GLY A 16 6.55 -4.88 5.48
CA GLY A 16 5.63 -5.35 6.50
C GLY A 16 5.62 -4.47 7.74
N LYS A 17 4.43 -4.27 8.30
CA LYS A 17 4.26 -3.41 9.46
C LYS A 17 2.96 -3.76 10.17
N ASP A 18 2.97 -3.62 11.51
CA ASP A 18 1.75 -3.70 12.29
C ASP A 18 0.89 -2.47 11.99
N VAL A 19 -0.36 -2.71 11.61
CA VAL A 19 -1.27 -1.64 11.22
C VAL A 19 -2.51 -1.56 12.11
N CYS A 20 -2.45 -2.22 13.26
CA CYS A 20 -3.57 -2.29 14.21
C CYS A 20 -4.10 -0.90 14.57
N ASP A 21 -3.23 0.03 14.86
CA ASP A 21 -3.60 1.40 15.26
C ASP A 21 -3.28 2.44 14.18
N HIS A 22 -3.15 1.99 12.95
CA HIS A 22 -2.78 2.90 11.85
C HIS A 22 -3.93 3.87 11.55
N GLU A 23 -3.61 5.15 11.35
CA GLU A 23 -4.62 6.17 11.05
C GLU A 23 -5.35 5.93 9.73
N HIS A 24 -4.71 5.20 8.80
CA HIS A 24 -5.28 4.88 7.49
C HIS A 24 -5.65 3.40 7.40
N HIS A 25 -6.12 2.82 8.50
CA HIS A 25 -6.47 1.40 8.54
C HIS A 25 -7.51 1.03 7.48
N GLU A 26 -8.52 1.87 7.28
CA GLU A 26 -9.56 1.60 6.29
C GLU A 26 -9.01 1.58 4.86
N GLU A 27 -8.11 2.51 4.55
CA GLU A 27 -7.49 2.58 3.24
C GLU A 27 -6.57 1.38 3.00
N ILE A 28 -5.90 0.89 4.05
CA ILE A 28 -5.08 -0.31 3.97
C ILE A 28 -5.96 -1.53 3.68
N MET A 29 -7.14 -1.63 4.32
CA MET A 29 -8.10 -2.68 4.02
C MET A 29 -8.56 -2.62 2.57
N PHE A 30 -8.78 -1.41 2.06
CA PHE A 30 -9.14 -1.19 0.66
C PHE A 30 -8.04 -1.71 -0.28
N LEU A 31 -6.78 -1.39 0.04
CA LEU A 31 -5.65 -1.90 -0.75
C LEU A 31 -5.55 -3.42 -0.70
N HIS A 32 -5.88 -4.02 0.44
CA HIS A 32 -5.94 -5.46 0.58
C HIS A 32 -7.00 -6.07 -0.36
N ASP A 33 -8.17 -5.44 -0.45
CA ASP A 33 -9.25 -5.94 -1.32
C ASP A 33 -8.84 -5.93 -2.79
N PHE A 34 -7.96 -5.03 -3.19
CA PHE A 34 -7.43 -4.97 -4.55
C PHE A 34 -6.21 -5.87 -4.76
N GLY A 35 -5.75 -6.55 -3.72
CA GLY A 35 -4.59 -7.42 -3.82
C GLY A 35 -3.24 -6.71 -3.76
N PHE A 36 -3.22 -5.43 -3.45
CA PHE A 36 -1.97 -4.66 -3.35
C PHE A 36 -1.25 -4.85 -2.02
N VAL A 37 -1.97 -5.29 -1.00
CA VAL A 37 -1.46 -5.51 0.35
C VAL A 37 -1.96 -6.86 0.85
N LYS A 38 -1.13 -7.57 1.58
CA LYS A 38 -1.48 -8.84 2.21
C LYS A 38 -1.50 -8.69 3.72
N LEU A 39 -2.48 -9.32 4.36
CA LEU A 39 -2.60 -9.36 5.81
C LEU A 39 -2.16 -10.73 6.30
N TYR A 40 -1.33 -10.76 7.32
CA TYR A 40 -0.58 -11.97 7.68
C TYR A 40 -1.02 -12.68 8.95
N ASP A 41 -1.54 -12.01 9.94
CA ASP A 41 -1.86 -12.72 11.19
C ASP A 41 -3.35 -13.03 11.30
N ASP A 42 -3.70 -13.81 12.34
CA ASP A 42 -5.07 -14.24 12.57
C ASP A 42 -6.01 -13.05 12.81
N ASN A 43 -5.46 -11.95 13.30
CA ASN A 43 -6.23 -10.74 13.60
C ASN A 43 -6.14 -9.71 12.49
N MET A 44 -5.45 -10.04 11.38
CA MET A 44 -5.26 -9.15 10.24
C MET A 44 -4.64 -7.81 10.63
N GLN A 45 -3.67 -7.86 11.55
CA GLN A 45 -3.04 -6.66 12.10
C GLN A 45 -1.67 -6.35 11.49
N PHE A 46 -1.08 -7.31 10.78
CA PHE A 46 0.22 -7.11 10.14
C PHE A 46 0.03 -7.12 8.63
N ALA A 47 0.47 -6.04 7.98
CA ALA A 47 0.26 -5.86 6.54
C ALA A 47 1.59 -5.67 5.81
N ALA A 48 1.67 -6.18 4.59
CA ALA A 48 2.82 -5.98 3.73
C ALA A 48 2.37 -5.81 2.29
N THR A 49 3.05 -4.94 1.57
CA THR A 49 2.79 -4.73 0.15
C THR A 49 3.15 -5.98 -0.64
N THR A 50 2.23 -6.42 -1.50
CA THR A 50 2.42 -7.60 -2.34
C THR A 50 3.24 -7.24 -3.58
N GLU A 51 3.63 -8.26 -4.34
CA GLU A 51 4.26 -8.05 -5.64
C GLU A 51 3.37 -7.21 -6.55
N HIS A 52 2.07 -7.47 -6.54
CA HIS A 52 1.09 -6.68 -7.30
C HIS A 52 1.05 -5.23 -6.81
N GLY A 53 1.18 -5.01 -5.50
CA GLY A 53 1.27 -3.66 -4.94
C GLY A 53 2.55 -2.94 -5.36
N ILE A 54 3.66 -3.66 -5.46
CA ILE A 54 4.92 -3.10 -5.94
C ILE A 54 4.79 -2.67 -7.40
N GLU A 55 4.13 -3.47 -8.22
CA GLU A 55 3.86 -3.12 -9.62
C GLU A 55 3.02 -1.84 -9.71
N GLU A 56 1.99 -1.74 -8.89
CA GLU A 56 1.15 -0.54 -8.87
C GLU A 56 1.93 0.68 -8.39
N LEU A 57 2.75 0.53 -7.37
CA LEU A 57 3.62 1.61 -6.89
C LEU A 57 4.57 2.07 -7.99
N SER A 58 5.19 1.14 -8.71
CA SER A 58 6.09 1.45 -9.82
C SER A 58 5.37 2.20 -10.93
N ARG A 59 4.15 1.78 -11.26
CA ARG A 59 3.32 2.45 -12.27
C ARG A 59 3.03 3.89 -11.87
N LEU A 60 2.66 4.11 -10.62
CA LEU A 60 2.34 5.45 -10.13
C LEU A 60 3.57 6.34 -10.10
N ILE A 61 4.71 5.80 -9.67
CA ILE A 61 5.97 6.56 -9.66
C ILE A 61 6.32 7.01 -11.07
N LYS A 62 6.26 6.11 -12.05
CA LYS A 62 6.55 6.45 -13.43
C LYS A 62 5.58 7.51 -13.97
N LEU A 63 4.31 7.39 -13.64
CA LEU A 63 3.28 8.32 -14.08
C LEU A 63 3.59 9.74 -13.58
N TYR A 64 3.94 9.89 -12.31
CA TYR A 64 4.19 11.20 -11.72
C TYR A 64 5.57 11.75 -12.05
N PHE A 65 6.58 10.90 -12.22
CA PHE A 65 7.91 11.34 -12.61
C PHE A 65 7.93 11.95 -14.02
N VAL A 66 7.10 11.45 -14.93
CA VAL A 66 7.01 12.00 -16.28
C VAL A 66 6.56 13.46 -16.23
N PHE A 67 5.73 13.83 -15.26
CA PHE A 67 5.25 15.20 -15.11
C PHE A 67 6.24 16.12 -14.39
N LEU A 68 7.20 15.54 -13.68
CA LEU A 68 8.19 16.31 -12.93
C LEU A 68 9.45 16.63 -13.75
N ASN A 69 9.62 15.91 -14.83
CA ASN A 69 10.73 16.12 -15.77
C ASN A 69 10.23 16.85 -17.01
#